data_998bc28007fbe614963281ee33de45a3
#
_entry.id   998bc28007fbe614963281ee33de45a3
#
_cell.length_a   1.000
_cell.length_b   1.000
_cell.length_c   1.000
_cell.angle_alpha   90.00
_cell.angle_beta   90.00
_cell.angle_gamma   90.00
#
_symmetry.space_group_name_H-M   'P 1'
#
loop_
_entity.id
_entity.type
_entity.pdbx_description
1 polymer ?
#
loop_
_entity_poly.entity_id
_entity_poly.type
_entity_poly.pdbx_seq_one_letter_code
_entity_poly.pdbx_strand_id
1 'polypeptide(L)'
;MNNFKTTMLLATLIVILVLLGDAFGGARGMMLMFIISAGMSFASYWYSDKIVLAQYNAQQVTAQSNPKLYGMVEQLAKNGKLPMPKVYIIPTDVPNAFATGRNPEHAAVAVTAGIQRLLTDDELAGVLGHELTHVKNRDTLISTIAAIIGGAISTIAQFGMFFGGRSDDRDDNVNPLALIGMVILAPLAAAIIQMSISRTREYLADEGGAMLSKNPLGLASALAKIEEYSKYGTLPNANNATAWKSFAECKGIRELDCESYNSSRDESRERP
;
A
#
# COMPACT_ATOMS: atom_id res chain seq x y z
N MET A 1 -14.18 -7.35 9.94
CA MET A 1 -13.43 -8.46 9.34
C MET A 1 -11.94 -8.11 9.18
N ASN A 2 -11.58 -6.92 8.75
CA ASN A 2 -10.18 -6.54 8.56
C ASN A 2 -9.36 -6.45 9.86
N ASN A 3 -9.93 -5.93 10.94
CA ASN A 3 -9.24 -5.88 12.24
C ASN A 3 -8.83 -7.28 12.75
N PHE A 4 -9.68 -8.30 12.53
CA PHE A 4 -9.37 -9.69 12.92
C PHE A 4 -8.18 -10.22 12.12
N LYS A 5 -8.14 -9.99 10.79
CA LYS A 5 -7.02 -10.40 9.94
C LYS A 5 -5.71 -9.71 10.36
N THR A 6 -5.77 -8.42 10.67
CA THR A 6 -4.62 -7.66 11.18
C THR A 6 -4.11 -8.23 12.50
N THR A 7 -5.01 -8.50 13.44
CA THR A 7 -4.63 -9.10 14.74
C THR A 7 -4.01 -10.48 14.54
N MET A 8 -4.58 -11.33 13.70
CA MET A 8 -4.01 -12.65 13.39
C MET A 8 -2.61 -12.52 12.75
N LEU A 9 -2.44 -11.58 11.82
CA LEU A 9 -1.14 -11.35 11.18
C LEU A 9 -0.07 -10.96 12.20
N LEU A 10 -0.36 -9.99 13.07
CA LEU A 10 0.57 -9.55 14.11
C LEU A 10 0.85 -10.65 15.13
N ALA A 11 -0.17 -11.41 15.57
CA ALA A 11 0.01 -12.53 16.47
C ALA A 11 0.89 -13.62 15.87
N THR A 12 0.66 -13.98 14.60
CA THR A 12 1.49 -14.96 13.88
C THR A 12 2.94 -14.52 13.82
N LEU A 13 3.20 -13.24 13.50
CA LEU A 13 4.56 -12.71 13.48
C LEU A 13 5.23 -12.80 14.85
N ILE A 14 4.54 -12.45 15.92
CA ILE A 14 5.07 -12.55 17.28
C ILE A 14 5.44 -14.00 17.59
N VAL A 15 4.55 -14.95 17.31
CA VAL A 15 4.80 -16.38 17.56
C VAL A 15 6.05 -16.87 16.81
N ILE A 16 6.18 -16.52 15.54
CA ILE A 16 7.33 -16.93 14.72
C ILE A 16 8.64 -16.36 15.29
N LEU A 17 8.68 -15.08 15.64
CA LEU A 17 9.86 -14.44 16.20
C LEU A 17 10.23 -15.01 17.57
N VAL A 18 9.23 -15.35 18.39
CA VAL A 18 9.42 -16.02 19.69
C VAL A 18 10.02 -17.42 19.53
N LEU A 19 9.50 -18.22 18.59
CA LEU A 19 10.06 -19.56 18.29
C LEU A 19 11.47 -19.48 17.75
N LEU A 20 11.80 -18.51 16.90
CA LEU A 20 13.16 -18.25 16.48
C LEU A 20 14.06 -17.84 17.66
N GLY A 21 13.56 -17.01 18.56
CA GLY A 21 14.26 -16.63 19.78
C GLY A 21 14.58 -17.83 20.68
N ASP A 22 13.66 -18.75 20.82
CA ASP A 22 13.87 -20.00 21.57
C ASP A 22 14.93 -20.87 20.91
N ALA A 23 14.86 -21.05 19.61
CA ALA A 23 15.80 -21.87 18.85
C ALA A 23 17.25 -21.38 18.94
N PHE A 24 17.48 -20.05 19.05
CA PHE A 24 18.83 -19.46 19.09
C PHE A 24 19.34 -19.11 20.51
N GLY A 25 18.46 -18.85 21.45
CA GLY A 25 18.84 -18.36 22.78
C GLY A 25 18.08 -19.00 23.95
N GLY A 26 17.34 -20.08 23.68
CA GLY A 26 16.50 -20.74 24.68
C GLY A 26 15.50 -19.78 25.34
N ALA A 27 15.14 -19.99 26.57
CA ALA A 27 14.15 -19.18 27.30
C ALA A 27 14.51 -17.67 27.36
N ARG A 28 15.80 -17.32 27.38
CA ARG A 28 16.23 -15.90 27.35
C ARG A 28 16.01 -15.27 25.97
N GLY A 29 16.36 -16.00 24.90
CA GLY A 29 16.13 -15.59 23.52
C GLY A 29 14.65 -15.44 23.21
N MET A 30 13.84 -16.39 23.68
CA MET A 30 12.39 -16.35 23.57
C MET A 30 11.79 -15.07 24.21
N MET A 31 12.17 -14.75 25.45
CA MET A 31 11.68 -13.57 26.17
C MET A 31 12.11 -12.27 25.48
N LEU A 32 13.37 -12.20 25.04
CA LEU A 32 13.89 -11.03 24.31
C LEU A 32 13.12 -10.80 23.00
N MET A 33 12.94 -11.86 22.21
CA MET A 33 12.22 -11.77 20.93
C MET A 33 10.74 -11.47 21.12
N PHE A 34 10.12 -11.95 22.21
CA PHE A 34 8.76 -11.55 22.56
C PHE A 34 8.65 -10.04 22.81
N ILE A 35 9.53 -9.47 23.62
CA ILE A 35 9.53 -8.03 23.92
C ILE A 35 9.77 -7.20 22.65
N ILE A 36 10.76 -7.59 21.84
CA ILE A 36 11.06 -6.90 20.58
C ILE A 36 9.89 -6.97 19.61
N SER A 37 9.34 -8.16 19.37
CA SER A 37 8.24 -8.36 18.43
C SER A 37 6.94 -7.68 18.87
N ALA A 38 6.64 -7.69 20.15
CA ALA A 38 5.49 -6.98 20.71
C ALA A 38 5.65 -5.46 20.55
N GLY A 39 6.84 -4.93 20.84
CA GLY A 39 7.15 -3.51 20.67
C GLY A 39 7.09 -3.08 19.20
N MET A 40 7.66 -3.88 18.29
CA MET A 40 7.57 -3.63 16.84
C MET A 40 6.14 -3.68 16.32
N SER A 41 5.35 -4.67 16.76
CA SER A 41 3.95 -4.80 16.38
C SER A 41 3.13 -3.61 16.86
N PHE A 42 3.34 -3.17 18.09
CA PHE A 42 2.70 -1.97 18.65
C PHE A 42 3.10 -0.72 17.86
N ALA A 43 4.39 -0.52 17.62
CA ALA A 43 4.88 0.64 16.87
C ALA A 43 4.36 0.64 15.43
N SER A 44 4.36 -0.50 14.75
CA SER A 44 3.83 -0.65 13.38
C SER A 44 2.34 -0.34 13.31
N TYR A 45 1.55 -0.76 14.30
CA TYR A 45 0.14 -0.43 14.35
C TYR A 45 -0.11 1.07 14.61
N TRP A 46 0.59 1.65 15.60
CA TRP A 46 0.32 3.01 16.07
C TRP A 46 0.89 4.10 15.18
N TYR A 47 2.04 3.84 14.57
CA TYR A 47 2.79 4.79 13.74
C TYR A 47 2.84 4.39 12.28
N SER A 48 1.96 3.51 11.82
CA SER A 48 1.93 2.98 10.45
C SER A 48 1.96 4.07 9.37
N ASP A 49 1.16 5.13 9.55
CA ASP A 49 1.12 6.29 8.67
C ASP A 49 2.46 7.04 8.64
N LYS A 50 3.01 7.33 9.80
CA LYS A 50 4.26 8.11 9.92
C LYS A 50 5.46 7.37 9.36
N ILE A 51 5.55 6.05 9.61
CA ILE A 51 6.66 5.21 9.13
C ILE A 51 6.69 5.22 7.61
N VAL A 52 5.55 4.94 6.96
CA VAL A 52 5.46 4.88 5.50
C VAL A 52 5.69 6.26 4.89
N LEU A 53 5.06 7.31 5.39
CA LEU A 53 5.23 8.65 4.85
C LEU A 53 6.66 9.16 4.99
N ALA A 54 7.35 8.86 6.10
CA ALA A 54 8.75 9.21 6.29
C ALA A 54 9.68 8.48 5.31
N GLN A 55 9.40 7.20 5.02
CA GLN A 55 10.17 6.41 4.06
C GLN A 55 10.13 7.00 2.64
N TYR A 56 9.02 7.64 2.26
CA TYR A 56 8.85 8.28 0.96
C TYR A 56 9.18 9.77 0.96
N ASN A 57 9.70 10.34 2.05
CA ASN A 57 9.92 11.79 2.19
C ASN A 57 8.68 12.61 1.86
N ALA A 58 7.51 12.11 2.25
CA ALA A 58 6.22 12.73 1.95
C ALA A 58 6.08 14.08 2.65
N GLN A 59 5.70 15.10 1.90
CA GLN A 59 5.50 16.47 2.38
C GLN A 59 4.01 16.71 2.58
N GLN A 60 3.61 17.08 3.79
CA GLN A 60 2.22 17.41 4.06
C GLN A 60 1.82 18.69 3.34
N VAL A 61 0.64 18.65 2.70
CA VAL A 61 0.04 19.82 2.06
C VAL A 61 -1.19 20.29 2.80
N THR A 62 -1.43 21.59 2.70
CA THR A 62 -2.58 22.27 3.30
C THR A 62 -3.42 22.92 2.20
N ALA A 63 -4.59 23.44 2.57
CA ALA A 63 -5.43 24.20 1.65
C ALA A 63 -4.71 25.44 1.07
N GLN A 64 -3.70 25.99 1.78
CA GLN A 64 -2.94 27.14 1.34
C GLN A 64 -1.80 26.74 0.38
N SER A 65 -1.10 25.62 0.65
CA SER A 65 0.06 25.20 -0.14
C SER A 65 -0.32 24.50 -1.45
N ASN A 66 -1.42 23.75 -1.47
CA ASN A 66 -1.96 23.12 -2.67
C ASN A 66 -3.49 23.06 -2.62
N PRO A 67 -4.18 24.18 -2.91
CA PRO A 67 -5.63 24.27 -2.78
C PRO A 67 -6.38 23.30 -3.70
N LYS A 68 -5.81 23.01 -4.88
CA LYS A 68 -6.42 22.12 -5.86
C LYS A 68 -6.49 20.68 -5.36
N LEU A 69 -5.35 20.09 -4.98
CA LEU A 69 -5.28 18.73 -4.48
C LEU A 69 -6.05 18.60 -3.15
N TYR A 70 -5.88 19.58 -2.25
CA TYR A 70 -6.56 19.56 -0.96
C TYR A 70 -8.09 19.61 -1.13
N GLY A 71 -8.60 20.50 -1.98
CA GLY A 71 -10.03 20.64 -2.27
C GLY A 71 -10.61 19.38 -2.94
N MET A 72 -9.84 18.74 -3.84
CA MET A 72 -10.26 17.48 -4.45
C MET A 72 -10.43 16.38 -3.40
N VAL A 73 -9.46 16.17 -2.52
CA VAL A 73 -9.54 15.19 -1.44
C VAL A 73 -10.67 15.52 -0.47
N GLU A 74 -10.84 16.80 -0.13
CA GLU A 74 -11.94 17.25 0.74
C GLU A 74 -13.31 16.92 0.15
N GLN A 75 -13.50 17.16 -1.15
CA GLN A 75 -14.77 16.85 -1.82
C GLN A 75 -15.06 15.35 -1.84
N LEU A 76 -14.04 14.53 -2.14
CA LEU A 76 -14.14 13.07 -2.13
C LEU A 76 -14.43 12.52 -0.73
N ALA A 77 -13.75 13.06 0.29
CA ALA A 77 -14.00 12.69 1.69
C ALA A 77 -15.45 13.02 2.12
N LYS A 78 -15.95 14.21 1.74
CA LYS A 78 -17.35 14.59 1.97
C LYS A 78 -18.32 13.64 1.27
N ASN A 79 -18.07 13.29 0.01
CA ASN A 79 -18.90 12.33 -0.75
C ASN A 79 -18.94 10.96 -0.06
N GLY A 80 -17.78 10.53 0.50
CA GLY A 80 -17.63 9.26 1.22
C GLY A 80 -18.13 9.26 2.66
N LYS A 81 -18.52 10.43 3.19
CA LYS A 81 -18.82 10.65 4.62
C LYS A 81 -17.63 10.23 5.51
N LEU A 82 -16.42 10.55 5.07
CA LEU A 82 -15.17 10.28 5.77
C LEU A 82 -14.67 11.56 6.45
N PRO A 83 -13.96 11.43 7.59
CA PRO A 83 -13.15 12.52 8.11
C PRO A 83 -12.13 12.96 7.05
N MET A 84 -11.78 14.25 7.02
CA MET A 84 -10.75 14.76 6.13
C MET A 84 -9.40 14.09 6.44
N PRO A 85 -8.80 13.31 5.53
CA PRO A 85 -7.50 12.71 5.75
C PRO A 85 -6.40 13.77 5.63
N LYS A 86 -5.23 13.49 6.19
CA LYS A 86 -4.04 14.30 5.91
C LYS A 86 -3.60 14.05 4.47
N VAL A 87 -3.23 15.11 3.76
CA VAL A 87 -2.83 15.03 2.35
C VAL A 87 -1.33 15.27 2.24
N TYR A 88 -0.65 14.45 1.43
CA TYR A 88 0.78 14.50 1.23
C TYR A 88 1.15 14.47 -0.24
N ILE A 89 2.26 15.13 -0.58
CA ILE A 89 2.93 15.01 -1.88
C ILE A 89 4.29 14.36 -1.67
N ILE A 90 4.59 13.39 -2.54
CA ILE A 90 5.89 12.71 -2.58
C ILE A 90 6.67 13.26 -3.76
N PRO A 91 7.90 13.80 -3.54
CA PRO A 91 8.70 14.43 -4.59
C PRO A 91 9.42 13.38 -5.45
N THR A 92 8.65 12.57 -6.18
CA THR A 92 9.17 11.58 -7.15
C THR A 92 8.41 11.64 -8.45
N ASP A 93 9.11 11.32 -9.55
CA ASP A 93 8.54 11.31 -10.89
C ASP A 93 7.79 10.01 -11.21
N VAL A 94 7.98 8.97 -10.41
CA VAL A 94 7.22 7.72 -10.57
C VAL A 94 5.77 7.97 -10.18
N PRO A 95 4.79 7.80 -11.10
CA PRO A 95 3.39 8.06 -10.79
C PRO A 95 2.91 7.09 -9.73
N ASN A 96 2.42 7.55 -8.60
CA ASN A 96 1.85 6.74 -7.52
C ASN A 96 0.86 7.53 -6.67
N ALA A 97 -0.12 6.82 -6.11
CA ALA A 97 -0.97 7.29 -5.04
C ALA A 97 -1.25 6.13 -4.08
N PHE A 98 -1.37 6.43 -2.81
CA PHE A 98 -1.78 5.45 -1.81
C PHE A 98 -2.41 6.11 -0.60
N ALA A 99 -3.25 5.36 0.09
CA ALA A 99 -3.74 5.72 1.40
C ALA A 99 -3.08 4.85 2.48
N THR A 100 -2.85 5.44 3.64
CA THR A 100 -2.29 4.76 4.81
C THR A 100 -3.00 5.23 6.08
N GLY A 101 -2.79 4.52 7.18
CA GLY A 101 -3.37 4.86 8.47
C GLY A 101 -4.11 3.70 9.12
N ARG A 102 -4.25 3.77 10.44
CA ARG A 102 -4.86 2.69 11.23
C ARG A 102 -6.39 2.66 11.17
N ASN A 103 -7.01 3.79 10.91
CA ASN A 103 -8.47 3.95 10.80
C ASN A 103 -8.81 5.24 10.02
N PRO A 104 -10.06 5.47 9.63
CA PRO A 104 -10.46 6.67 8.89
C PRO A 104 -10.12 7.99 9.59
N GLU A 105 -10.16 8.03 10.93
CA GLU A 105 -9.86 9.23 11.73
C GLU A 105 -8.36 9.58 11.73
N HIS A 106 -7.51 8.60 11.42
CA HIS A 106 -6.05 8.74 11.34
C HIS A 106 -5.53 8.32 9.97
N ALA A 107 -6.29 8.63 8.94
CA ALA A 107 -5.90 8.35 7.57
C ALA A 107 -5.04 9.46 6.98
N ALA A 108 -4.16 9.06 6.08
CA ALA A 108 -3.40 9.95 5.23
C ALA A 108 -3.47 9.44 3.79
N VAL A 109 -3.52 10.37 2.84
CA VAL A 109 -3.48 10.10 1.40
C VAL A 109 -2.25 10.77 0.84
N ALA A 110 -1.45 10.03 0.10
CA ALA A 110 -0.24 10.52 -0.53
C ALA A 110 -0.32 10.35 -2.05
N VAL A 111 0.10 11.37 -2.79
CA VAL A 111 0.24 11.34 -4.24
C VAL A 111 1.65 11.75 -4.63
N THR A 112 2.18 11.16 -5.68
CA THR A 112 3.49 11.58 -6.20
C THR A 112 3.35 12.79 -7.14
N ALA A 113 4.44 13.55 -7.28
CA ALA A 113 4.50 14.59 -8.30
C ALA A 113 4.30 14.01 -9.72
N GLY A 114 4.79 12.77 -9.94
CA GLY A 114 4.64 12.06 -11.21
C GLY A 114 3.19 11.78 -11.58
N ILE A 115 2.35 11.29 -10.64
CA ILE A 115 0.95 10.99 -10.93
C ILE A 115 0.15 12.26 -11.21
N GLN A 116 0.45 13.38 -10.53
CA GLN A 116 -0.21 14.67 -10.78
C GLN A 116 0.12 15.22 -12.16
N ARG A 117 1.28 14.88 -12.75
CA ARG A 117 1.64 15.25 -14.13
C ARG A 117 1.05 14.31 -15.17
N LEU A 118 0.90 13.04 -14.83
CA LEU A 118 0.40 12.02 -15.75
C LEU A 118 -1.11 12.10 -15.95
N LEU A 119 -1.85 12.36 -14.88
CA LEU A 119 -3.31 12.28 -14.85
C LEU A 119 -3.97 13.65 -14.93
N THR A 120 -5.11 13.71 -15.60
CA THR A 120 -6.03 14.84 -15.51
C THR A 120 -6.68 14.89 -14.13
N ASP A 121 -7.37 15.98 -13.81
CA ASP A 121 -8.05 16.14 -12.52
C ASP A 121 -9.12 15.06 -12.29
N ASP A 122 -9.90 14.75 -13.31
CA ASP A 122 -10.95 13.73 -13.25
C ASP A 122 -10.38 12.33 -13.03
N GLU A 123 -9.27 12.03 -13.68
CA GLU A 123 -8.55 10.77 -13.53
C GLU A 123 -7.92 10.66 -12.13
N LEU A 124 -7.29 11.73 -11.66
CA LEU A 124 -6.72 11.79 -10.31
C LEU A 124 -7.81 11.68 -9.24
N ALA A 125 -8.96 12.30 -9.44
CA ALA A 125 -10.10 12.17 -8.55
C ALA A 125 -10.62 10.72 -8.50
N GLY A 126 -10.63 10.01 -9.61
CA GLY A 126 -10.95 8.57 -9.67
C GLY A 126 -10.00 7.74 -8.81
N VAL A 127 -8.69 7.91 -8.99
CA VAL A 127 -7.66 7.23 -8.21
C VAL A 127 -7.75 7.56 -6.72
N LEU A 128 -7.90 8.84 -6.38
CA LEU A 128 -8.06 9.26 -4.98
C LEU A 128 -9.35 8.74 -4.35
N GLY A 129 -10.43 8.61 -5.13
CA GLY A 129 -11.67 7.98 -4.71
C GLY A 129 -11.49 6.49 -4.38
N HIS A 130 -10.73 5.77 -5.21
CA HIS A 130 -10.32 4.39 -4.97
C HIS A 130 -9.54 4.27 -3.65
N GLU A 131 -8.52 5.08 -3.44
CA GLU A 131 -7.72 5.11 -2.21
C GLU A 131 -8.55 5.44 -0.96
N LEU A 132 -9.47 6.40 -1.07
CA LEU A 132 -10.37 6.75 0.03
C LEU A 132 -11.39 5.64 0.33
N THR A 133 -11.72 4.82 -0.65
CA THR A 133 -12.57 3.64 -0.43
C THR A 133 -11.86 2.58 0.40
N HIS A 134 -10.56 2.37 0.19
CA HIS A 134 -9.75 1.54 1.07
C HIS A 134 -9.72 2.07 2.52
N VAL A 135 -9.63 3.39 2.70
CA VAL A 135 -9.76 4.03 4.03
C VAL A 135 -11.12 3.70 4.65
N LYS A 136 -12.21 3.90 3.89
CA LYS A 136 -13.58 3.64 4.33
C LYS A 136 -13.79 2.19 4.76
N ASN A 137 -13.24 1.26 3.99
CA ASN A 137 -13.34 -0.17 4.23
C ASN A 137 -12.34 -0.68 5.28
N ARG A 138 -11.45 0.19 5.79
CA ARG A 138 -10.38 -0.14 6.74
C ARG A 138 -9.40 -1.19 6.19
N ASP A 139 -9.11 -1.13 4.89
CA ASP A 139 -8.17 -2.03 4.21
C ASP A 139 -6.73 -1.56 4.34
N THR A 140 -6.53 -0.25 4.47
CA THR A 140 -5.22 0.41 4.49
C THR A 140 -4.29 -0.11 5.58
N LEU A 141 -4.83 -0.44 6.75
CA LEU A 141 -4.04 -0.93 7.87
C LEU A 141 -3.35 -2.27 7.55
N ILE A 142 -4.07 -3.21 6.94
CA ILE A 142 -3.52 -4.54 6.59
C ILE A 142 -2.40 -4.37 5.56
N SER A 143 -2.64 -3.59 4.52
CA SER A 143 -1.65 -3.35 3.45
C SER A 143 -0.42 -2.64 3.98
N THR A 144 -0.59 -1.64 4.85
CA THR A 144 0.51 -0.90 5.47
C THR A 144 1.37 -1.79 6.38
N ILE A 145 0.74 -2.59 7.24
CA ILE A 145 1.46 -3.52 8.13
C ILE A 145 2.19 -4.58 7.30
N ALA A 146 1.56 -5.13 6.28
CA ALA A 146 2.20 -6.08 5.38
C ALA A 146 3.42 -5.48 4.67
N ALA A 147 3.34 -4.23 4.22
CA ALA A 147 4.47 -3.52 3.61
C ALA A 147 5.63 -3.29 4.60
N ILE A 148 5.34 -2.88 5.84
CA ILE A 148 6.34 -2.68 6.89
C ILE A 148 7.04 -3.99 7.22
N ILE A 149 6.28 -5.07 7.43
CA ILE A 149 6.82 -6.38 7.77
C ILE A 149 7.64 -6.96 6.60
N GLY A 150 7.09 -6.89 5.39
CA GLY A 150 7.79 -7.35 4.18
C GLY A 150 9.10 -6.59 3.96
N GLY A 151 9.10 -5.28 4.17
CA GLY A 151 10.31 -4.45 4.11
C GLY A 151 11.33 -4.82 5.19
N ALA A 152 10.91 -5.02 6.43
CA ALA A 152 11.79 -5.44 7.53
C ALA A 152 12.43 -6.80 7.24
N ILE A 153 11.65 -7.78 6.78
CA ILE A 153 12.16 -9.10 6.42
C ILE A 153 13.15 -9.02 5.25
N SER A 154 12.83 -8.24 4.22
CA SER A 154 13.74 -8.01 3.09
C SER A 154 15.06 -7.38 3.54
N THR A 155 15.01 -6.43 4.47
CA THR A 155 16.20 -5.80 5.02
C THR A 155 17.05 -6.79 5.80
N ILE A 156 16.44 -7.63 6.64
CA ILE A 156 17.15 -8.68 7.39
C ILE A 156 17.80 -9.68 6.44
N ALA A 157 17.12 -10.10 5.38
CA ALA A 157 17.66 -10.99 4.37
C ALA A 157 18.85 -10.37 3.63
N GLN A 158 18.80 -9.09 3.27
CA GLN A 158 19.91 -8.36 2.65
C GLN A 158 21.11 -8.22 3.59
N PHE A 159 20.88 -7.89 4.86
CA PHE A 159 21.95 -7.85 5.86
C PHE A 159 22.60 -9.22 6.06
N GLY A 160 21.81 -10.31 6.11
CA GLY A 160 22.30 -11.67 6.21
C GLY A 160 23.22 -12.04 5.06
N MET A 161 22.89 -11.63 3.82
CA MET A 161 23.77 -11.82 2.66
C MET A 161 25.06 -10.99 2.76
N PHE A 162 24.96 -9.74 3.22
CA PHE A 162 26.11 -8.83 3.26
C PHE A 162 27.12 -9.19 4.35
N PHE A 163 26.66 -9.64 5.50
CA PHE A 163 27.51 -10.03 6.63
C PHE A 163 27.88 -11.52 6.59
N GLY A 164 27.11 -12.38 5.92
CA GLY A 164 27.40 -13.80 5.76
C GLY A 164 28.43 -14.12 4.68
N GLY A 165 28.74 -13.16 3.78
CA GLY A 165 29.64 -13.36 2.64
C GLY A 165 31.11 -12.95 2.84
N ARG A 166 31.50 -12.56 4.05
CA ARG A 166 32.85 -12.03 4.31
C ARG A 166 33.69 -12.93 5.24
N SER A 167 33.75 -14.20 4.96
CA SER A 167 34.86 -15.04 5.45
C SER A 167 35.82 -15.25 4.30
N ASP A 168 37.02 -14.73 4.46
CA ASP A 168 38.14 -14.73 3.50
C ASP A 168 38.80 -16.12 3.40
N ASP A 169 38.19 -17.18 3.93
CA ASP A 169 38.67 -18.54 3.87
C ASP A 169 37.82 -19.41 2.93
N ARG A 170 38.51 -20.14 2.08
CA ARG A 170 38.06 -20.99 0.97
C ARG A 170 37.17 -22.19 1.31
N ASP A 171 36.35 -22.10 2.36
CA ASP A 171 35.34 -23.12 2.63
C ASP A 171 33.97 -22.58 2.27
N ASP A 172 33.30 -23.28 1.33
CA ASP A 172 31.94 -23.04 0.80
C ASP A 172 30.83 -23.16 1.86
N ASN A 173 31.07 -22.77 3.11
CA ASN A 173 30.09 -22.80 4.18
C ASN A 173 29.25 -21.51 4.18
N VAL A 174 28.13 -21.57 3.45
CA VAL A 174 27.08 -20.57 3.55
C VAL A 174 26.69 -20.44 5.02
N ASN A 175 26.77 -19.22 5.56
CA ASN A 175 26.38 -18.95 6.94
C ASN A 175 24.98 -19.51 7.20
N PRO A 176 24.78 -20.42 8.17
CA PRO A 176 23.48 -21.02 8.47
C PRO A 176 22.38 -20.00 8.74
N LEU A 177 22.72 -18.84 9.31
CA LEU A 177 21.81 -17.73 9.55
C LEU A 177 21.32 -17.07 8.25
N ALA A 178 22.21 -16.94 7.25
CA ALA A 178 21.83 -16.42 5.93
C ALA A 178 20.91 -17.41 5.20
N LEU A 179 21.17 -18.71 5.33
CA LEU A 179 20.34 -19.76 4.75
C LEU A 179 18.93 -19.77 5.38
N ILE A 180 18.82 -19.67 6.70
CA ILE A 180 17.54 -19.55 7.42
C ILE A 180 16.78 -18.29 6.96
N GLY A 181 17.47 -17.16 6.83
CA GLY A 181 16.88 -15.92 6.32
C GLY A 181 16.29 -16.11 4.92
N MET A 182 17.01 -16.73 4.00
CA MET A 182 16.53 -16.96 2.64
C MET A 182 15.39 -17.99 2.57
N VAL A 183 15.56 -19.13 3.22
CA VAL A 183 14.67 -20.30 3.04
C VAL A 183 13.36 -20.14 3.80
N ILE A 184 13.37 -19.47 4.96
CA ILE A 184 12.19 -19.33 5.83
C ILE A 184 11.59 -17.93 5.74
N LEU A 185 12.41 -16.88 5.86
CA LEU A 185 11.89 -15.51 5.96
C LEU A 185 11.39 -14.96 4.62
N ALA A 186 12.02 -15.29 3.50
CA ALA A 186 11.59 -14.79 2.20
C ALA A 186 10.21 -15.35 1.77
N PRO A 187 9.94 -16.67 1.86
CA PRO A 187 8.58 -17.19 1.61
C PRO A 187 7.53 -16.64 2.57
N LEU A 188 7.90 -16.43 3.83
CA LEU A 188 7.01 -15.84 4.82
C LEU A 188 6.65 -14.40 4.48
N ALA A 189 7.62 -13.58 4.07
CA ALA A 189 7.37 -12.22 3.59
C ALA A 189 6.43 -12.21 2.39
N ALA A 190 6.69 -13.09 1.42
CA ALA A 190 5.84 -13.24 0.24
C ALA A 190 4.41 -13.64 0.61
N ALA A 191 4.23 -14.59 1.54
CA ALA A 191 2.91 -15.02 2.01
C ALA A 191 2.17 -13.88 2.73
N ILE A 192 2.84 -13.08 3.55
CA ILE A 192 2.28 -11.92 4.24
C ILE A 192 1.81 -10.86 3.24
N ILE A 193 2.64 -10.56 2.24
CA ILE A 193 2.30 -9.61 1.18
C ILE A 193 1.10 -10.13 0.37
N GLN A 194 1.09 -11.40 -0.02
CA GLN A 194 -0.03 -12.00 -0.75
C GLN A 194 -1.35 -12.00 0.05
N MET A 195 -1.29 -12.24 1.37
CA MET A 195 -2.48 -12.13 2.21
C MET A 195 -3.03 -10.70 2.32
N SER A 196 -2.20 -9.69 2.10
CA SER A 196 -2.63 -8.29 2.07
C SER A 196 -3.38 -7.93 0.79
N ILE A 197 -3.13 -8.64 -0.30
CA ILE A 197 -3.75 -8.42 -1.60
C ILE A 197 -5.03 -9.26 -1.70
N SER A 198 -6.15 -8.62 -2.02
CA SER A 198 -7.43 -9.31 -2.20
C SER A 198 -8.18 -8.70 -3.38
N ARG A 199 -8.39 -9.48 -4.44
CA ARG A 199 -9.15 -9.03 -5.63
C ARG A 199 -10.53 -8.46 -5.28
N THR A 200 -11.22 -9.09 -4.32
CA THR A 200 -12.53 -8.59 -3.87
C THR A 200 -12.45 -7.19 -3.27
N ARG A 201 -11.36 -6.85 -2.55
CA ARG A 201 -11.15 -5.51 -2.01
C ARG A 201 -10.89 -4.50 -3.10
N GLU A 202 -10.12 -4.87 -4.11
CA GLU A 202 -9.84 -4.01 -5.26
C GLU A 202 -11.12 -3.70 -6.04
N TYR A 203 -11.97 -4.71 -6.31
CA TYR A 203 -13.28 -4.47 -6.94
C TYR A 203 -14.18 -3.53 -6.13
N LEU A 204 -14.22 -3.70 -4.80
CA LEU A 204 -14.98 -2.80 -3.93
C LEU A 204 -14.37 -1.39 -3.89
N ALA A 205 -13.05 -1.26 -4.04
CA ALA A 205 -12.38 0.02 -4.10
C ALA A 205 -12.62 0.72 -5.44
N ASP A 206 -12.64 -0.02 -6.55
CA ASP A 206 -12.98 0.50 -7.88
C ASP A 206 -14.43 1.01 -7.92
N GLU A 207 -15.39 0.21 -7.44
CA GLU A 207 -16.79 0.61 -7.33
C GLU A 207 -16.94 1.86 -6.46
N GLY A 208 -16.32 1.84 -5.27
CA GLY A 208 -16.36 2.97 -4.35
C GLY A 208 -15.68 4.22 -4.92
N GLY A 209 -14.55 4.06 -5.62
CA GLY A 209 -13.85 5.14 -6.30
C GLY A 209 -14.70 5.81 -7.38
N ALA A 210 -15.37 5.01 -8.18
CA ALA A 210 -16.32 5.49 -9.19
C ALA A 210 -17.49 6.26 -8.55
N MET A 211 -18.02 5.77 -7.42
CA MET A 211 -19.09 6.44 -6.68
C MET A 211 -18.62 7.76 -6.05
N LEU A 212 -17.44 7.78 -5.44
CA LEU A 212 -16.91 8.96 -4.75
C LEU A 212 -16.53 10.07 -5.72
N SER A 213 -15.89 9.73 -6.83
CA SER A 213 -15.53 10.69 -7.89
C SER A 213 -16.71 11.09 -8.76
N LYS A 214 -17.80 10.29 -8.76
CA LYS A 214 -18.95 10.43 -9.67
C LYS A 214 -18.52 10.36 -11.16
N ASN A 215 -17.37 9.78 -11.43
CA ASN A 215 -16.81 9.65 -12.78
C ASN A 215 -16.07 8.29 -12.93
N PRO A 216 -16.80 7.20 -13.22
CA PRO A 216 -16.19 5.88 -13.40
C PRO A 216 -15.22 5.83 -14.58
N LEU A 217 -15.45 6.62 -15.64
CA LEU A 217 -14.56 6.68 -16.79
C LEU A 217 -13.22 7.34 -16.45
N GLY A 218 -13.21 8.28 -15.50
CA GLY A 218 -11.98 8.90 -15.01
C GLY A 218 -11.05 7.87 -14.37
N LEU A 219 -11.58 6.98 -13.52
CA LEU A 219 -10.79 5.91 -12.92
C LEU A 219 -10.28 4.92 -13.97
N ALA A 220 -11.15 4.48 -14.90
CA ALA A 220 -10.76 3.55 -15.96
C ALA A 220 -9.65 4.12 -16.86
N SER A 221 -9.75 5.40 -17.25
CA SER A 221 -8.72 6.10 -18.02
C SER A 221 -7.42 6.24 -17.25
N ALA A 222 -7.49 6.57 -15.95
CA ALA A 222 -6.32 6.65 -15.09
C ALA A 222 -5.55 5.32 -15.03
N LEU A 223 -6.26 4.21 -14.82
CA LEU A 223 -5.66 2.88 -14.77
C LEU A 223 -4.98 2.51 -16.08
N ALA A 224 -5.61 2.82 -17.24
CA ALA A 224 -5.03 2.58 -18.55
C ALA A 224 -3.72 3.38 -18.75
N LYS A 225 -3.68 4.66 -18.37
CA LYS A 225 -2.47 5.48 -18.45
C LYS A 225 -1.35 5.01 -17.52
N ILE A 226 -1.71 4.59 -16.31
CA ILE A 226 -0.75 4.05 -15.35
C ILE A 226 -0.18 2.73 -15.86
N GLU A 227 -1.01 1.84 -16.44
CA GLU A 227 -0.57 0.59 -17.06
C GLU A 227 0.37 0.84 -18.25
N GLU A 228 0.05 1.81 -19.10
CA GLU A 228 0.89 2.20 -20.23
C GLU A 228 2.24 2.75 -19.75
N TYR A 229 2.23 3.62 -18.75
CA TYR A 229 3.46 4.13 -18.14
C TYR A 229 4.32 3.01 -17.55
N SER A 230 3.69 2.03 -16.90
CA SER A 230 4.39 0.87 -16.33
C SER A 230 5.05 -0.03 -17.38
N LYS A 231 4.50 -0.09 -18.60
CA LYS A 231 5.05 -0.91 -19.69
C LYS A 231 6.19 -0.24 -20.45
N TYR A 232 6.13 1.07 -20.61
CA TYR A 232 7.03 1.83 -21.51
C TYR A 232 7.90 2.85 -20.78
N GLY A 233 7.58 3.19 -19.54
CA GLY A 233 8.39 4.07 -18.71
C GLY A 233 9.62 3.34 -18.17
N THR A 234 10.80 3.90 -18.35
CA THR A 234 12.02 3.46 -17.67
C THR A 234 11.86 3.74 -16.18
N LEU A 235 11.46 2.73 -15.40
CA LEU A 235 11.39 2.82 -13.95
C LEU A 235 12.80 2.75 -13.37
N PRO A 236 13.34 3.81 -12.77
CA PRO A 236 14.50 3.66 -11.91
C PRO A 236 14.03 2.94 -10.63
N ASN A 237 14.45 1.70 -10.43
CA ASN A 237 14.15 0.79 -9.33
C ASN A 237 12.82 0.04 -9.40
N ALA A 238 12.82 -1.06 -10.15
CA ALA A 238 11.74 -2.05 -10.21
C ALA A 238 11.45 -2.77 -8.86
N ASN A 239 12.20 -2.51 -7.80
CA ASN A 239 12.03 -3.18 -6.51
C ASN A 239 10.83 -2.65 -5.68
N ASN A 240 10.23 -1.55 -6.08
CA ASN A 240 8.99 -1.03 -5.45
C ASN A 240 7.72 -1.36 -6.27
N ALA A 241 7.84 -2.26 -7.25
CA ALA A 241 6.77 -2.63 -8.17
C ALA A 241 5.60 -3.40 -7.52
N THR A 242 5.70 -3.79 -6.24
CA THR A 242 4.66 -4.58 -5.57
C THR A 242 3.37 -3.80 -5.32
N ALA A 243 3.45 -2.49 -5.10
CA ALA A 243 2.25 -1.64 -4.97
C ALA A 243 1.54 -1.44 -6.32
N TRP A 244 2.26 -1.60 -7.44
CA TRP A 244 1.77 -1.38 -8.81
C TRP A 244 1.13 -2.60 -9.44
N LYS A 245 1.55 -3.81 -9.06
CA LYS A 245 0.91 -5.04 -9.56
C LYS A 245 -0.55 -5.13 -9.14
N SER A 246 -0.92 -4.58 -7.98
CA SER A 246 -2.31 -4.56 -7.56
C SER A 246 -3.18 -3.65 -8.43
N PHE A 247 -2.65 -2.51 -8.90
CA PHE A 247 -3.33 -1.63 -9.86
C PHE A 247 -3.41 -2.23 -11.27
N ALA A 248 -2.37 -2.92 -11.74
CA ALA A 248 -2.33 -3.52 -13.06
C ALA A 248 -3.18 -4.82 -13.17
N GLU A 249 -3.46 -5.50 -12.06
CA GLU A 249 -4.27 -6.72 -12.03
C GLU A 249 -5.79 -6.47 -11.97
N CYS A 250 -6.23 -5.23 -11.77
CA CYS A 250 -7.65 -4.83 -11.82
C CYS A 250 -8.23 -4.79 -13.24
N LYS A 251 -7.97 -5.80 -14.06
CA LYS A 251 -8.62 -6.01 -15.37
C LYS A 251 -10.07 -6.50 -15.27
N GLY A 252 -10.88 -5.89 -14.42
CA GLY A 252 -12.25 -6.38 -14.17
C GLY A 252 -13.36 -5.39 -14.44
N ILE A 253 -13.07 -4.16 -14.85
CA ILE A 253 -14.11 -3.24 -15.32
C ILE A 253 -14.48 -3.70 -16.73
N ARG A 254 -15.47 -4.60 -16.82
CA ARG A 254 -16.00 -5.05 -18.10
C ARG A 254 -16.67 -3.87 -18.81
N GLU A 255 -16.52 -3.83 -20.13
CA GLU A 255 -17.20 -2.93 -21.08
C GLU A 255 -18.70 -2.74 -20.84
N LEU A 256 -19.35 -3.63 -20.07
CA LEU A 256 -20.79 -3.64 -19.80
C LEU A 256 -21.31 -2.48 -18.96
N ASP A 257 -20.47 -1.87 -18.10
CA ASP A 257 -20.91 -0.73 -17.26
C ASP A 257 -20.73 0.62 -17.96
N CYS A 258 -19.92 0.68 -19.02
CA CYS A 258 -19.72 1.89 -19.81
C CYS A 258 -20.91 2.20 -20.73
N GLU A 259 -21.60 1.18 -21.26
CA GLU A 259 -22.76 1.38 -22.14
C GLU A 259 -23.99 1.87 -21.36
N SER A 260 -24.24 1.37 -20.15
CA SER A 260 -25.37 1.79 -19.33
C SER A 260 -25.21 3.23 -18.81
N TYR A 261 -23.98 3.69 -18.58
CA TYR A 261 -23.70 5.06 -18.15
C TYR A 261 -23.83 6.07 -19.29
N ASN A 262 -23.39 5.72 -20.50
CA ASN A 262 -23.52 6.59 -21.66
C ASN A 262 -25.00 6.76 -22.07
N SER A 263 -25.81 5.71 -22.00
CA SER A 263 -27.26 5.81 -22.30
C SER A 263 -28.00 6.72 -21.32
N SER A 264 -27.65 6.71 -20.03
CA SER A 264 -28.28 7.58 -19.02
C SER A 264 -27.85 9.07 -19.14
N ARG A 265 -26.69 9.35 -19.76
CA ARG A 265 -26.18 10.71 -19.96
C ARG A 265 -26.76 11.38 -21.21
N ASP A 266 -27.07 10.62 -22.22
CA ASP A 266 -27.74 11.14 -23.42
C ASP A 266 -29.23 11.46 -23.15
N GLU A 267 -29.92 10.66 -22.33
CA GLU A 267 -31.29 10.95 -21.91
C GLU A 267 -31.43 12.23 -21.05
N SER A 268 -30.34 12.64 -20.34
CA SER A 268 -30.35 13.88 -19.55
C SER A 268 -30.05 15.14 -20.37
N ARG A 269 -29.54 15.01 -21.59
CA ARG A 269 -29.26 16.13 -22.51
C ARG A 269 -30.43 16.48 -23.44
N GLU A 270 -31.39 15.58 -23.60
CA GLU A 270 -32.54 15.77 -24.50
C GLU A 270 -33.83 16.25 -23.83
N ARG A 271 -33.76 16.71 -22.58
CA ARG A 271 -34.95 17.40 -21.98
C ARG A 271 -34.80 18.90 -22.10
N PRO A 272 -35.75 19.54 -22.78
CA PRO A 272 -35.80 21.00 -22.98
C PRO A 272 -36.00 21.78 -21.68
#